data_a178d2b2945d154d9703d30e51e12e99
#
_entry.id   a178d2b2945d154d9703d30e51e12e99
#
_cell.length_a   1.000
_cell.length_b   1.000
_cell.length_c   1.000
_cell.angle_alpha   90.00
_cell.angle_beta   90.00
_cell.angle_gamma   90.00
#
_symmetry.space_group_name_H-M   'P 1'
#
loop_
_entity.id
_entity.type
_entity.pdbx_description
1 polymer ?
#
loop_
_entity_poly.entity_id
_entity_poly.type
_entity_poly.pdbx_seq_one_letter_code
_entity_poly.pdbx_strand_id
1 'polypeptide(L)'
;ISSEMKKVLLIGVGGYVGGRFKEYMKRYPDYEISEVSSMNREWDKISFKGFDAVYNVSGLAHANARQGTEEQYYAVNGQLPIDVATKAKKEGVPIFIQMSSMIVYGNMSPLGKQKTITKETIPTSPTIYGKSKMIAENGLHNLEDIKFQVAIIRPPLIYSENARDNFPKLVFFAKTMPLFPDLKNQQSMLYVDNLCELVHLIIDNNQGGTYYPQQEAYIETSKIVGDIAKAVGNHM
;
A
#
# COMPACT_ATOMS: atom_id res chain seq x y z
N ILE A 1 -34.05 6.88 -3.79
CA ILE A 1 -33.33 6.01 -4.70
C ILE A 1 -32.34 5.26 -3.82
N SER A 2 -32.61 3.98 -3.55
CA SER A 2 -31.69 3.11 -2.82
C SER A 2 -30.44 2.98 -3.69
N SER A 3 -29.28 3.50 -3.24
CA SER A 3 -28.02 3.20 -3.88
C SER A 3 -27.80 1.70 -3.79
N GLU A 4 -27.45 1.06 -4.89
CA GLU A 4 -27.15 -0.36 -4.92
C GLU A 4 -25.91 -0.62 -4.04
N MET A 5 -26.01 -1.62 -3.15
CA MET A 5 -24.91 -1.99 -2.24
C MET A 5 -23.67 -2.40 -3.01
N LYS A 6 -22.56 -1.70 -2.82
CA LYS A 6 -21.27 -2.05 -3.40
C LYS A 6 -20.53 -3.06 -2.52
N LYS A 7 -20.05 -4.13 -3.12
CA LYS A 7 -19.35 -5.22 -2.44
C LYS A 7 -17.88 -5.23 -2.79
N VAL A 8 -17.02 -5.13 -1.78
CA VAL A 8 -15.57 -5.12 -1.93
C VAL A 8 -14.96 -6.33 -1.22
N LEU A 9 -14.12 -7.06 -1.93
CA LEU A 9 -13.37 -8.17 -1.36
C LEU A 9 -11.93 -7.73 -1.08
N LEU A 10 -11.53 -7.77 0.19
CA LEU A 10 -10.14 -7.60 0.60
C LEU A 10 -9.40 -8.94 0.55
N ILE A 11 -8.25 -8.95 -0.11
CA ILE A 11 -7.32 -10.08 -0.06
C ILE A 11 -6.24 -9.77 0.98
N GLY A 12 -6.28 -10.50 2.08
CA GLY A 12 -5.39 -10.33 3.24
C GLY A 12 -6.20 -10.08 4.51
N VAL A 13 -5.90 -10.82 5.57
CA VAL A 13 -6.58 -10.77 6.87
C VAL A 13 -5.59 -10.33 7.93
N GLY A 14 -6.05 -9.48 8.86
CA GLY A 14 -5.26 -9.05 10.01
C GLY A 14 -4.13 -8.06 9.71
N GLY A 15 -4.03 -7.58 8.47
CA GLY A 15 -3.09 -6.55 8.08
C GLY A 15 -3.53 -5.16 8.54
N TYR A 16 -2.56 -4.26 8.74
CA TYR A 16 -2.81 -2.89 9.18
C TYR A 16 -3.66 -2.09 8.19
N VAL A 17 -3.27 -2.08 6.91
CA VAL A 17 -3.96 -1.29 5.87
C VAL A 17 -5.38 -1.81 5.65
N GLY A 18 -5.56 -3.13 5.54
CA GLY A 18 -6.88 -3.74 5.35
C GLY A 18 -7.81 -3.51 6.54
N GLY A 19 -7.30 -3.64 7.75
CA GLY A 19 -8.07 -3.36 8.97
C GLY A 19 -8.51 -1.91 9.05
N ARG A 20 -7.61 -0.97 8.71
CA ARG A 20 -7.92 0.46 8.69
C ARG A 20 -8.94 0.81 7.60
N PHE A 21 -8.82 0.20 6.42
CA PHE A 21 -9.80 0.38 5.34
C PHE A 21 -11.19 -0.10 5.75
N LYS A 22 -11.31 -1.29 6.37
CA LYS A 22 -12.60 -1.78 6.87
C LYS A 22 -13.24 -0.81 7.86
N GLU A 23 -12.45 -0.29 8.81
CA GLU A 23 -12.94 0.68 9.80
C GLU A 23 -13.35 2.00 9.13
N TYR A 24 -12.53 2.50 8.22
CA TYR A 24 -12.81 3.72 7.48
C TYR A 24 -14.11 3.63 6.69
N MET A 25 -14.37 2.50 6.03
CA MET A 25 -15.53 2.29 5.17
C MET A 25 -16.86 2.16 5.93
N LYS A 26 -16.85 2.01 7.24
CA LYS A 26 -18.08 2.02 8.07
C LYS A 26 -18.87 3.33 7.96
N ARG A 27 -18.23 4.42 7.52
CA ARG A 27 -18.89 5.70 7.25
C ARG A 27 -19.75 5.72 5.99
N TYR A 28 -19.59 4.71 5.14
CA TYR A 28 -20.33 4.54 3.88
C TYR A 28 -21.28 3.35 3.99
N PRO A 29 -22.58 3.58 4.33
CA PRO A 29 -23.51 2.49 4.62
C PRO A 29 -23.93 1.68 3.38
N ASP A 30 -23.63 2.18 2.19
CA ASP A 30 -23.84 1.53 0.89
C ASP A 30 -22.66 0.65 0.45
N TYR A 31 -21.70 0.40 1.35
CA TYR A 31 -20.57 -0.50 1.12
C TYR A 31 -20.59 -1.70 2.05
N GLU A 32 -20.32 -2.87 1.49
CA GLU A 32 -20.07 -4.12 2.21
C GLU A 32 -18.65 -4.59 1.96
N ILE A 33 -17.86 -4.71 3.02
CA ILE A 33 -16.46 -5.13 2.94
C ILE A 33 -16.33 -6.54 3.49
N SER A 34 -15.94 -7.48 2.63
CA SER A 34 -15.56 -8.85 3.01
C SER A 34 -14.04 -9.02 2.92
N GLU A 35 -13.51 -9.97 3.68
CA GLU A 35 -12.08 -10.27 3.62
C GLU A 35 -11.82 -11.77 3.51
N VAL A 36 -10.76 -12.14 2.84
CA VAL A 36 -10.28 -13.52 2.74
C VAL A 36 -8.77 -13.58 2.86
N SER A 37 -8.28 -14.64 3.47
CA SER A 37 -6.83 -14.85 3.62
C SER A 37 -6.15 -15.08 2.27
N SER A 38 -4.99 -14.46 2.09
CA SER A 38 -4.08 -14.76 0.98
C SER A 38 -3.31 -16.08 1.17
N MET A 39 -3.26 -16.58 2.41
CA MET A 39 -2.53 -17.81 2.75
C MET A 39 -3.29 -19.07 2.31
N ASN A 40 -2.54 -20.12 1.99
CA ASN A 40 -3.09 -21.45 1.64
C ASN A 40 -4.15 -21.41 0.52
N ARG A 41 -4.09 -20.39 -0.35
CA ARG A 41 -5.05 -20.17 -1.45
C ARG A 41 -6.52 -20.14 -0.98
N GLU A 42 -6.80 -19.66 0.23
CA GLU A 42 -8.17 -19.56 0.74
C GLU A 42 -9.06 -18.73 -0.19
N TRP A 43 -8.50 -17.66 -0.80
CA TRP A 43 -9.16 -16.85 -1.80
C TRP A 43 -9.62 -17.63 -3.04
N ASP A 44 -8.97 -18.74 -3.38
CA ASP A 44 -9.30 -19.54 -4.55
C ASP A 44 -10.53 -20.43 -4.31
N LYS A 45 -10.87 -20.68 -3.05
CA LYS A 45 -11.98 -21.54 -2.62
C LYS A 45 -13.34 -20.82 -2.62
N ILE A 46 -13.36 -19.51 -2.74
CA ILE A 46 -14.57 -18.69 -2.72
C ILE A 46 -14.89 -18.11 -4.10
N SER A 47 -16.17 -17.82 -4.36
CA SER A 47 -16.56 -17.12 -5.58
C SER A 47 -16.32 -15.62 -5.46
N PHE A 48 -15.80 -15.02 -6.53
CA PHE A 48 -15.67 -13.57 -6.67
C PHE A 48 -16.85 -12.93 -7.41
N LYS A 49 -17.79 -13.72 -7.88
CA LYS A 49 -18.98 -13.22 -8.59
C LYS A 49 -19.79 -12.29 -7.70
N GLY A 50 -20.20 -11.16 -8.25
CA GLY A 50 -21.01 -10.16 -7.54
C GLY A 50 -20.21 -9.17 -6.68
N PHE A 51 -18.88 -9.28 -6.61
CA PHE A 51 -18.06 -8.22 -6.05
C PHE A 51 -17.83 -7.12 -7.09
N ASP A 52 -17.90 -5.86 -6.63
CA ASP A 52 -17.66 -4.66 -7.44
C ASP A 52 -16.17 -4.31 -7.52
N ALA A 53 -15.40 -4.74 -6.54
CA ALA A 53 -13.96 -4.58 -6.52
C ALA A 53 -13.28 -5.68 -5.72
N VAL A 54 -12.04 -6.01 -6.11
CA VAL A 54 -11.10 -6.79 -5.31
C VAL A 54 -9.93 -5.88 -4.95
N TYR A 55 -9.65 -5.75 -3.66
CA TYR A 55 -8.56 -4.94 -3.14
C TYR A 55 -7.52 -5.83 -2.45
N ASN A 56 -6.35 -5.97 -3.07
CA ASN A 56 -5.26 -6.76 -2.51
C ASN A 56 -4.36 -5.91 -1.63
N VAL A 57 -4.43 -6.16 -0.34
CA VAL A 57 -3.59 -5.55 0.70
C VAL A 57 -2.59 -6.55 1.29
N SER A 58 -2.57 -7.79 0.77
CA SER A 58 -1.62 -8.81 1.21
C SER A 58 -0.22 -8.53 0.68
N GLY A 59 0.78 -8.98 1.43
CA GLY A 59 2.15 -8.90 1.01
C GLY A 59 3.12 -9.14 2.16
N LEU A 60 4.33 -9.56 1.83
CA LEU A 60 5.44 -9.58 2.75
C LEU A 60 6.05 -8.18 2.83
N ALA A 61 6.17 -7.65 4.04
CA ALA A 61 6.70 -6.31 4.26
C ALA A 61 8.23 -6.27 4.17
N HIS A 62 8.75 -5.10 3.79
CA HIS A 62 10.21 -4.87 3.73
C HIS A 62 10.91 -4.93 5.10
N ALA A 63 10.17 -4.70 6.18
CA ALA A 63 10.74 -4.38 7.50
C ALA A 63 11.57 -5.49 8.16
N ASN A 64 11.50 -6.72 7.67
CA ASN A 64 12.25 -7.84 8.23
C ASN A 64 12.86 -8.69 7.12
N ALA A 65 14.14 -8.44 6.82
CA ALA A 65 14.95 -9.30 5.96
C ALA A 65 15.02 -10.79 6.45
N ARG A 66 14.36 -11.09 7.56
CA ARG A 66 14.23 -12.43 8.15
C ARG A 66 12.84 -13.06 7.90
N GLN A 67 11.90 -12.39 7.23
CA GLN A 67 10.52 -12.89 7.10
C GLN A 67 10.26 -13.77 5.88
N GLY A 68 11.19 -13.88 4.95
CA GLY A 68 10.99 -14.74 3.81
C GLY A 68 12.22 -14.90 2.92
N THR A 69 12.24 -15.99 2.15
CA THR A 69 13.22 -16.20 1.09
C THR A 69 12.86 -15.34 -0.13
N GLU A 70 13.80 -15.21 -1.06
CA GLU A 70 13.56 -14.52 -2.34
C GLU A 70 12.38 -15.12 -3.09
N GLU A 71 12.28 -16.44 -3.13
CA GLU A 71 11.16 -17.16 -3.74
C GLU A 71 9.81 -16.81 -3.09
N GLN A 72 9.79 -16.68 -1.77
CA GLN A 72 8.57 -16.28 -1.05
C GLN A 72 8.14 -14.86 -1.39
N TYR A 73 9.08 -13.92 -1.54
CA TYR A 73 8.76 -12.56 -2.00
C TYR A 73 8.18 -12.58 -3.41
N TYR A 74 8.77 -13.33 -4.34
CA TYR A 74 8.23 -13.43 -5.70
C TYR A 74 6.88 -14.14 -5.74
N ALA A 75 6.67 -15.15 -4.92
CA ALA A 75 5.39 -15.85 -4.85
C ALA A 75 4.28 -14.98 -4.25
N VAL A 76 4.53 -14.33 -3.12
CA VAL A 76 3.50 -13.59 -2.37
C VAL A 76 3.28 -12.18 -2.90
N ASN A 77 4.35 -11.44 -3.21
CA ASN A 77 4.24 -10.07 -3.68
C ASN A 77 4.15 -9.95 -5.20
N GLY A 78 4.65 -10.95 -5.94
CA GLY A 78 4.67 -10.96 -7.39
C GLY A 78 3.54 -11.78 -8.00
N GLN A 79 3.56 -13.09 -7.84
CA GLN A 79 2.65 -14.01 -8.54
C GLN A 79 1.24 -14.03 -7.96
N LEU A 80 1.09 -14.03 -6.63
CA LEU A 80 -0.23 -14.10 -5.99
C LEU A 80 -1.18 -12.98 -6.45
N PRO A 81 -0.78 -11.70 -6.50
CA PRO A 81 -1.65 -10.66 -7.04
C PRO A 81 -2.14 -10.93 -8.46
N ILE A 82 -1.28 -11.49 -9.32
CA ILE A 82 -1.62 -11.82 -10.70
C ILE A 82 -2.66 -12.95 -10.73
N ASP A 83 -2.46 -14.00 -9.93
CA ASP A 83 -3.40 -15.13 -9.85
C ASP A 83 -4.78 -14.69 -9.34
N VAL A 84 -4.80 -13.87 -8.29
CA VAL A 84 -6.05 -13.32 -7.72
C VAL A 84 -6.77 -12.45 -8.75
N ALA A 85 -6.05 -11.55 -9.41
CA ALA A 85 -6.61 -10.67 -10.44
C ALA A 85 -7.13 -11.46 -11.65
N THR A 86 -6.44 -12.54 -12.05
CA THR A 86 -6.88 -13.43 -13.11
C THR A 86 -8.23 -14.07 -12.76
N LYS A 87 -8.40 -14.54 -11.53
CA LYS A 87 -9.68 -15.05 -11.04
C LYS A 87 -10.75 -13.96 -11.00
N ALA A 88 -10.41 -12.78 -10.48
CA ALA A 88 -11.34 -11.64 -10.44
C ALA A 88 -11.86 -11.28 -11.83
N LYS A 89 -10.97 -11.17 -12.81
CA LYS A 89 -11.32 -10.91 -14.21
C LYS A 89 -12.25 -12.00 -14.78
N LYS A 90 -11.87 -13.27 -14.59
CA LYS A 90 -12.65 -14.42 -15.06
C LYS A 90 -14.06 -14.46 -14.48
N GLU A 91 -14.23 -14.05 -13.23
CA GLU A 91 -15.51 -14.05 -12.53
C GLU A 91 -16.30 -12.74 -12.67
N GLY A 92 -15.82 -11.80 -13.48
CA GLY A 92 -16.55 -10.60 -13.87
C GLY A 92 -16.45 -9.44 -12.88
N VAL A 93 -15.46 -9.43 -11.97
CA VAL A 93 -15.18 -8.26 -11.13
C VAL A 93 -14.66 -7.12 -12.00
N PRO A 94 -15.22 -5.91 -11.92
CA PRO A 94 -14.86 -4.84 -12.85
C PRO A 94 -13.51 -4.17 -12.55
N ILE A 95 -13.03 -4.20 -11.30
CA ILE A 95 -11.76 -3.56 -10.92
C ILE A 95 -10.97 -4.36 -9.88
N PHE A 96 -9.66 -4.43 -10.10
CA PHE A 96 -8.69 -4.97 -9.16
C PHE A 96 -7.76 -3.84 -8.69
N ILE A 97 -7.62 -3.68 -7.38
CA ILE A 97 -6.78 -2.65 -6.77
C ILE A 97 -5.60 -3.31 -6.07
N GLN A 98 -4.40 -2.92 -6.46
CA GLN A 98 -3.14 -3.45 -5.91
C GLN A 98 -2.45 -2.44 -5.04
N MET A 99 -2.17 -2.81 -3.79
CA MET A 99 -1.20 -2.10 -2.96
C MET A 99 0.21 -2.42 -3.43
N SER A 100 0.82 -1.48 -4.14
CA SER A 100 2.23 -1.47 -4.48
C SER A 100 3.01 -0.59 -3.48
N SER A 101 4.08 0.04 -3.91
CA SER A 101 4.92 0.89 -3.07
C SER A 101 5.82 1.77 -3.93
N MET A 102 6.20 2.92 -3.42
CA MET A 102 7.27 3.76 -4.01
C MET A 102 8.63 3.05 -4.06
N ILE A 103 8.80 1.94 -3.35
CA ILE A 103 10.02 1.12 -3.39
C ILE A 103 10.35 0.58 -4.79
N VAL A 104 9.38 0.54 -5.71
CA VAL A 104 9.61 0.17 -7.12
C VAL A 104 10.61 1.09 -7.82
N TYR A 105 10.83 2.29 -7.28
CA TYR A 105 11.84 3.24 -7.76
C TYR A 105 13.21 3.07 -7.07
N GLY A 106 13.36 2.09 -6.22
CA GLY A 106 14.58 1.82 -5.45
C GLY A 106 14.61 2.50 -4.09
N ASN A 107 15.67 2.27 -3.35
CA ASN A 107 15.88 2.88 -2.05
C ASN A 107 16.13 4.38 -2.16
N MET A 108 16.01 5.04 -1.01
CA MET A 108 16.26 6.48 -0.87
C MET A 108 17.64 6.84 -1.44
N SER A 109 17.74 8.05 -1.97
CA SER A 109 19.02 8.60 -2.42
C SER A 109 20.05 8.58 -1.29
N PRO A 110 21.35 8.41 -1.61
CA PRO A 110 22.40 8.64 -0.64
C PRO A 110 22.25 10.00 0.04
N LEU A 111 22.63 10.08 1.31
CA LEU A 111 22.60 11.34 2.07
C LEU A 111 23.20 12.49 1.24
N GLY A 112 22.45 13.56 1.12
CA GLY A 112 22.88 14.76 0.39
C GLY A 112 22.56 14.77 -1.12
N LYS A 113 21.94 13.71 -1.69
CA LYS A 113 21.43 13.71 -3.06
C LYS A 113 19.91 13.63 -3.06
N GLN A 114 19.25 14.59 -3.66
CA GLN A 114 17.81 14.51 -3.90
C GLN A 114 17.53 13.64 -5.13
N LYS A 115 16.61 12.68 -4.99
CA LYS A 115 16.07 11.92 -6.11
C LYS A 115 14.62 12.37 -6.30
N THR A 116 14.36 13.09 -7.36
CA THR A 116 12.99 13.45 -7.73
C THR A 116 12.38 12.33 -8.57
N ILE A 117 11.24 11.84 -8.17
CA ILE A 117 10.46 10.83 -8.89
C ILE A 117 9.28 11.56 -9.53
N THR A 118 9.14 11.41 -10.84
CA THR A 118 8.03 11.94 -11.62
C THR A 118 7.19 10.82 -12.21
N LYS A 119 6.09 11.15 -12.86
CA LYS A 119 5.23 10.15 -13.52
C LYS A 119 5.96 9.42 -14.66
N GLU A 120 6.96 10.06 -15.26
CA GLU A 120 7.78 9.53 -16.35
C GLU A 120 8.96 8.70 -15.84
N THR A 121 9.25 8.72 -14.55
CA THR A 121 10.34 7.94 -13.97
C THR A 121 10.05 6.44 -14.11
N ILE A 122 10.96 5.71 -14.73
CA ILE A 122 10.84 4.26 -14.91
C ILE A 122 11.18 3.55 -13.61
N PRO A 123 10.32 2.66 -13.11
CA PRO A 123 10.61 1.84 -11.94
C PRO A 123 11.84 0.95 -12.16
N THR A 124 12.81 1.03 -11.26
CA THR A 124 14.07 0.28 -11.33
C THR A 124 14.56 -0.05 -9.91
N SER A 125 13.85 -0.92 -9.21
CA SER A 125 14.28 -1.28 -7.87
C SER A 125 15.38 -2.36 -7.89
N PRO A 126 16.49 -2.17 -7.17
CA PRO A 126 17.51 -3.20 -7.00
C PRO A 126 17.14 -4.23 -5.93
N THR A 127 16.15 -3.94 -5.09
CA THR A 127 15.78 -4.80 -3.95
C THR A 127 14.85 -5.93 -4.38
N ILE A 128 14.92 -7.08 -3.71
CA ILE A 128 14.02 -8.22 -3.90
C ILE A 128 12.57 -7.77 -3.70
N TYR A 129 12.32 -6.99 -2.65
CA TYR A 129 10.99 -6.45 -2.36
C TYR A 129 10.45 -5.59 -3.51
N GLY A 130 11.22 -4.61 -3.97
CA GLY A 130 10.81 -3.76 -5.08
C GLY A 130 10.63 -4.54 -6.39
N LYS A 131 11.55 -5.48 -6.69
CA LYS A 131 11.42 -6.37 -7.86
C LYS A 131 10.15 -7.20 -7.80
N SER A 132 9.82 -7.77 -6.65
CA SER A 132 8.60 -8.56 -6.49
C SER A 132 7.33 -7.73 -6.71
N LYS A 133 7.30 -6.48 -6.25
CA LYS A 133 6.19 -5.54 -6.54
C LYS A 133 6.10 -5.19 -8.02
N MET A 134 7.23 -4.98 -8.70
CA MET A 134 7.25 -4.71 -10.15
C MET A 134 6.73 -5.90 -10.98
N ILE A 135 7.04 -7.13 -10.58
CA ILE A 135 6.49 -8.34 -11.23
C ILE A 135 4.96 -8.32 -11.17
N ALA A 136 4.39 -8.04 -10.00
CA ALA A 136 2.95 -7.92 -9.84
C ALA A 136 2.38 -6.83 -10.76
N GLU A 137 2.93 -5.61 -10.73
CA GLU A 137 2.45 -4.51 -11.55
C GLU A 137 2.45 -4.85 -13.04
N ASN A 138 3.55 -5.41 -13.55
CA ASN A 138 3.65 -5.79 -14.96
C ASN A 138 2.64 -6.88 -15.34
N GLY A 139 2.47 -7.90 -14.50
CA GLY A 139 1.48 -8.95 -14.74
C GLY A 139 0.04 -8.44 -14.70
N LEU A 140 -0.25 -7.51 -13.79
CA LEU A 140 -1.56 -6.90 -13.66
C LEU A 140 -1.91 -6.02 -14.86
N HIS A 141 -0.96 -5.22 -15.37
CA HIS A 141 -1.17 -4.43 -16.59
C HIS A 141 -1.54 -5.28 -17.79
N ASN A 142 -0.98 -6.48 -17.91
CA ASN A 142 -1.31 -7.41 -19.00
C ASN A 142 -2.74 -7.98 -18.92
N LEU A 143 -3.40 -7.84 -17.75
CA LEU A 143 -4.78 -8.30 -17.56
C LEU A 143 -5.81 -7.22 -17.88
N GLU A 144 -5.42 -5.95 -17.96
CA GLU A 144 -6.33 -4.83 -18.22
C GLU A 144 -7.04 -4.97 -19.57
N ASP A 145 -8.32 -4.67 -19.57
CA ASP A 145 -9.11 -4.46 -20.78
C ASP A 145 -10.30 -3.53 -20.50
N ILE A 146 -11.17 -3.37 -21.50
CA ILE A 146 -12.33 -2.45 -21.38
C ILE A 146 -13.31 -2.86 -20.27
N LYS A 147 -13.32 -4.12 -19.84
CA LYS A 147 -14.23 -4.67 -18.82
C LYS A 147 -13.55 -4.89 -17.48
N PHE A 148 -12.23 -4.87 -17.45
CA PHE A 148 -11.43 -5.15 -16.26
C PHE A 148 -10.36 -4.08 -16.08
N GLN A 149 -10.59 -3.22 -15.10
CA GLN A 149 -9.67 -2.15 -14.74
C GLN A 149 -8.67 -2.64 -13.68
N VAL A 150 -7.46 -2.13 -13.74
CA VAL A 150 -6.45 -2.31 -12.70
C VAL A 150 -6.02 -0.96 -12.15
N ALA A 151 -6.11 -0.79 -10.84
CA ALA A 151 -5.59 0.36 -10.14
C ALA A 151 -4.36 -0.06 -9.32
N ILE A 152 -3.23 0.57 -9.57
CA ILE A 152 -1.99 0.35 -8.83
C ILE A 152 -1.72 1.56 -7.96
N ILE A 153 -1.59 1.35 -6.66
CA ILE A 153 -1.30 2.42 -5.71
C ILE A 153 0.14 2.27 -5.25
N ARG A 154 0.95 3.30 -5.43
CA ARG A 154 2.34 3.39 -5.00
C ARG A 154 2.48 4.38 -3.84
N PRO A 155 2.06 4.01 -2.62
CA PRO A 155 2.15 4.92 -1.49
C PRO A 155 3.62 5.09 -1.06
N PRO A 156 3.94 6.26 -0.49
CA PRO A 156 5.15 6.47 0.27
C PRO A 156 5.00 5.84 1.66
N LEU A 157 5.77 6.30 2.65
CA LEU A 157 5.59 5.91 4.04
C LEU A 157 4.17 6.24 4.51
N ILE A 158 3.42 5.21 4.90
CA ILE A 158 2.09 5.35 5.49
C ILE A 158 2.24 5.54 6.99
N TYR A 159 1.54 6.52 7.56
CA TYR A 159 1.55 6.78 8.98
C TYR A 159 0.14 6.91 9.57
N SER A 160 0.05 6.56 10.83
CA SER A 160 -1.09 6.80 11.72
C SER A 160 -0.64 6.54 13.16
N GLU A 161 -1.55 6.71 14.10
CA GLU A 161 -1.33 6.46 15.53
C GLU A 161 -0.85 5.02 15.82
N ASN A 162 -1.27 4.04 14.99
CA ASN A 162 -0.97 2.62 15.15
C ASN A 162 -0.17 2.01 13.98
N ALA A 163 0.59 2.82 13.24
CA ALA A 163 1.39 2.34 12.12
C ALA A 163 2.47 1.35 12.59
N ARG A 164 2.66 0.25 11.84
CA ARG A 164 3.58 -0.84 12.21
C ARG A 164 4.94 -0.79 11.53
N ASP A 165 5.12 0.11 10.55
CA ASP A 165 6.35 0.18 9.74
C ASP A 165 7.45 1.07 10.37
N ASN A 166 8.03 1.95 9.61
CA ASN A 166 9.15 2.79 10.04
C ASN A 166 8.76 3.89 11.03
N PHE A 167 7.48 4.28 11.10
CA PHE A 167 7.04 5.33 12.01
C PHE A 167 7.28 4.99 13.49
N PRO A 168 6.99 3.77 13.99
CA PRO A 168 7.36 3.37 15.35
C PRO A 168 8.85 3.48 15.65
N LYS A 169 9.72 3.26 14.65
CA LYS A 169 11.18 3.43 14.82
C LYS A 169 11.53 4.90 15.05
N LEU A 170 10.89 5.81 14.31
CA LEU A 170 11.08 7.25 14.53
C LEU A 170 10.62 7.67 15.93
N VAL A 171 9.48 7.14 16.38
CA VAL A 171 8.98 7.37 17.75
C VAL A 171 9.96 6.81 18.79
N PHE A 172 10.50 5.62 18.58
CA PHE A 172 11.50 5.03 19.47
C PHE A 172 12.76 5.89 19.55
N PHE A 173 13.31 6.34 18.42
CA PHE A 173 14.45 7.24 18.40
C PHE A 173 14.16 8.55 19.11
N ALA A 174 13.00 9.15 18.85
CA ALA A 174 12.59 10.39 19.51
C ALA A 174 12.47 10.27 21.04
N LYS A 175 12.12 9.09 21.54
CA LYS A 175 12.00 8.82 22.99
C LYS A 175 13.33 8.49 23.67
N THR A 176 14.25 7.89 22.95
CA THR A 176 15.42 7.24 23.57
C THR A 176 16.76 7.91 23.27
N MET A 177 16.86 8.63 22.16
CA MET A 177 18.12 9.26 21.78
C MET A 177 18.23 10.69 22.36
N PRO A 178 19.36 11.03 22.96
CA PRO A 178 19.60 12.41 23.45
C PRO A 178 19.93 13.39 22.31
N LEU A 179 20.40 12.89 21.18
CA LEU A 179 20.75 13.66 20.00
C LEU A 179 20.37 12.86 18.74
N PHE A 180 19.77 13.51 17.78
CA PHE A 180 19.48 12.94 16.47
C PHE A 180 20.19 13.76 15.39
N PRO A 181 20.88 13.12 14.42
CA PRO A 181 21.61 13.87 13.39
C PRO A 181 20.64 14.71 12.55
N ASP A 182 21.04 15.92 12.23
CA ASP A 182 20.29 16.80 11.30
C ASP A 182 20.45 16.25 9.89
N LEU A 183 19.52 15.39 9.50
CA LEU A 183 19.49 14.76 8.18
C LEU A 183 18.67 15.64 7.24
N LYS A 184 19.34 16.30 6.34
CA LYS A 184 18.67 17.05 5.25
C LYS A 184 18.15 16.06 4.21
N ASN A 185 16.96 15.55 4.44
CA ASN A 185 16.22 14.72 3.48
C ASN A 185 14.77 15.19 3.41
N GLN A 186 14.17 14.98 2.24
CA GLN A 186 12.74 15.22 2.05
C GLN A 186 12.07 13.89 1.77
N GLN A 187 11.08 13.53 2.57
CA GLN A 187 10.30 12.33 2.41
C GLN A 187 8.82 12.68 2.20
N SER A 188 8.22 12.00 1.24
CA SER A 188 6.76 11.99 1.13
C SER A 188 6.18 11.04 2.16
N MET A 189 5.06 11.44 2.77
CA MET A 189 4.29 10.63 3.69
C MET A 189 2.82 10.65 3.30
N LEU A 190 2.08 9.66 3.78
CA LEU A 190 0.65 9.56 3.54
C LEU A 190 -0.07 9.14 4.83
N TYR A 191 -1.04 9.93 5.26
CA TYR A 191 -1.93 9.53 6.34
C TYR A 191 -2.86 8.40 5.86
N VAL A 192 -3.01 7.37 6.67
CA VAL A 192 -3.70 6.14 6.25
C VAL A 192 -5.16 6.37 5.83
N ASP A 193 -5.87 7.30 6.45
CA ASP A 193 -7.25 7.59 6.07
C ASP A 193 -7.35 8.24 4.69
N ASN A 194 -6.35 9.01 4.28
CA ASN A 194 -6.29 9.57 2.92
C ASN A 194 -6.08 8.45 1.88
N LEU A 195 -5.32 7.40 2.23
CA LEU A 195 -5.23 6.21 1.40
C LEU A 195 -6.58 5.49 1.29
N CYS A 196 -7.28 5.34 2.41
CA CYS A 196 -8.60 4.70 2.44
C CYS A 196 -9.61 5.46 1.56
N GLU A 197 -9.61 6.80 1.65
CA GLU A 197 -10.48 7.63 0.80
C GLU A 197 -10.11 7.53 -0.68
N LEU A 198 -8.84 7.50 -1.01
CA LEU A 198 -8.39 7.27 -2.40
C LEU A 198 -8.96 5.95 -2.94
N VAL A 199 -8.84 4.87 -2.17
CA VAL A 199 -9.38 3.55 -2.57
C VAL A 199 -10.90 3.61 -2.75
N HIS A 200 -11.60 4.26 -1.83
CA HIS A 200 -13.05 4.49 -1.96
C HIS A 200 -13.40 5.19 -3.28
N LEU A 201 -12.72 6.28 -3.61
CA LEU A 201 -12.94 7.03 -4.85
C LEU A 201 -12.59 6.23 -6.11
N ILE A 202 -11.56 5.41 -6.06
CA ILE A 202 -11.19 4.49 -7.16
C ILE A 202 -12.32 3.50 -7.42
N ILE A 203 -12.88 2.90 -6.36
CA ILE A 203 -14.00 1.96 -6.47
C ILE A 203 -15.25 2.66 -6.98
N ASP A 204 -15.56 3.82 -6.43
CA ASP A 204 -16.75 4.60 -6.80
C ASP A 204 -16.78 4.95 -8.28
N ASN A 205 -15.64 5.34 -8.83
CA ASN A 205 -15.51 5.75 -10.22
C ASN A 205 -15.09 4.60 -11.17
N ASN A 206 -14.85 3.40 -10.64
CA ASN A 206 -14.32 2.26 -11.40
C ASN A 206 -13.12 2.67 -12.29
N GLN A 207 -12.18 3.40 -11.72
CA GLN A 207 -11.10 4.05 -12.46
C GLN A 207 -9.76 3.36 -12.22
N GLY A 208 -9.26 2.66 -13.24
CA GLY A 208 -7.91 2.10 -13.27
C GLY A 208 -6.83 3.17 -13.38
N GLY A 209 -5.58 2.74 -13.39
CA GLY A 209 -4.41 3.58 -13.53
C GLY A 209 -3.42 3.43 -12.37
N THR A 210 -2.32 4.18 -12.44
CA THR A 210 -1.31 4.19 -11.38
C THR A 210 -1.42 5.48 -10.57
N TYR A 211 -1.51 5.34 -9.26
CA TYR A 211 -1.74 6.42 -8.30
C TYR A 211 -0.53 6.62 -7.40
N TYR A 212 -0.20 7.88 -7.14
CA TYR A 212 0.94 8.33 -6.33
C TYR A 212 0.45 9.20 -5.18
N PRO A 213 -0.29 8.62 -4.21
CA PRO A 213 -0.84 9.40 -3.13
C PRO A 213 0.26 9.91 -2.21
N GLN A 214 0.21 11.20 -1.90
CA GLN A 214 1.13 11.85 -0.95
C GLN A 214 0.47 13.08 -0.36
N GLN A 215 0.99 13.54 0.78
CA GLN A 215 0.63 14.84 1.31
C GLN A 215 1.37 15.96 0.57
N GLU A 216 0.82 17.16 0.58
CA GLU A 216 1.42 18.33 -0.08
C GLU A 216 2.79 18.69 0.50
N ALA A 217 2.95 18.52 1.81
CA ALA A 217 4.19 18.85 2.50
C ALA A 217 5.15 17.66 2.51
N TYR A 218 6.38 17.89 2.06
CA TYR A 218 7.50 16.98 2.35
C TYR A 218 7.93 17.16 3.81
N ILE A 219 8.38 16.08 4.40
CA ILE A 219 8.81 16.04 5.78
C ILE A 219 10.28 15.62 5.84
N GLU A 220 11.06 16.35 6.63
CA GLU A 220 12.43 15.97 6.96
C GLU A 220 12.43 15.02 8.15
N THR A 221 13.20 13.94 8.07
CA THR A 221 13.24 12.91 9.12
C THR A 221 13.67 13.50 10.47
N SER A 222 14.69 14.34 10.47
CA SER A 222 15.16 15.04 11.67
C SER A 222 14.08 15.93 12.29
N LYS A 223 13.30 16.63 11.48
CA LYS A 223 12.21 17.48 11.95
C LYS A 223 11.11 16.65 12.61
N ILE A 224 10.69 15.53 11.98
CA ILE A 224 9.69 14.64 12.59
C ILE A 224 10.18 14.11 13.93
N VAL A 225 11.42 13.60 13.98
CA VAL A 225 11.99 13.07 15.23
C VAL A 225 12.03 14.15 16.31
N GLY A 226 12.42 15.38 15.96
CA GLY A 226 12.40 16.52 16.87
C GLY A 226 11.01 16.90 17.36
N ASP A 227 10.02 16.91 16.48
CA ASP A 227 8.63 17.23 16.84
C ASP A 227 8.02 16.14 17.75
N ILE A 228 8.29 14.86 17.46
CA ILE A 228 7.88 13.75 18.33
C ILE A 228 8.59 13.84 19.68
N ALA A 229 9.89 14.13 19.71
CA ALA A 229 10.65 14.28 20.94
C ALA A 229 10.05 15.35 21.85
N LYS A 230 9.74 16.53 21.31
CA LYS A 230 9.04 17.60 22.03
C LYS A 230 7.68 17.14 22.58
N ALA A 231 6.89 16.44 21.75
CA ALA A 231 5.56 15.95 22.13
C ALA A 231 5.62 14.93 23.28
N VAL A 232 6.70 14.14 23.39
CA VAL A 232 6.88 13.13 24.46
C VAL A 232 7.74 13.65 25.62
N GLY A 233 8.10 14.94 25.61
CA GLY A 233 8.87 15.58 26.69
C GLY A 233 10.35 15.25 26.70
N ASN A 234 10.90 14.78 25.60
CA ASN A 234 12.34 14.56 25.43
C ASN A 234 12.98 15.83 24.81
N HIS A 235 13.92 16.41 25.50
CA HIS A 235 14.68 17.56 25.00
C HIS A 235 15.93 17.06 24.28
N MET A 236 15.81 16.92 22.95
CA MET A 236 16.94 16.67 22.05
C MET A 236 17.63 17.96 21.64
#